data_05e074eeed09a111f4a42a1cc2c6e40a
#
_entry.id   05e074eeed09a111f4a42a1cc2c6e40a
#
_cell.length_a   1.000
_cell.length_b   1.000
_cell.length_c   1.000
_cell.angle_alpha   90.00
_cell.angle_beta   90.00
_cell.angle_gamma   90.00
#
_symmetry.space_group_name_H-M   'P 1'
#
loop_
_entity.id
_entity.type
_entity.pdbx_description
1 polymer ?
#
loop_
_entity_poly.entity_id
_entity_poly.type
_entity_poly.pdbx_seq_one_letter_code
_entity_poly.pdbx_strand_id
1 'polypeptide(L)'
;MELSEQFYLLFKGSDIAYGTYVVNGSRDRDGKKQGTAKVIREPPTAELWEQHLKGGTGLGIIPIRSDNTCQWGAIDIDEYDVDHIALVNVIRSHKIPAIVGRTKSGGAHVWVFLKEPVEAVDMQRRMTELAAALGFAGSEIFPKQTTILLDRGDTGNFLNMPYHSSKNSTRYAFDDEGKGLTAEQFMEYVQPYITSPSNFHKLDFSFGIEKEEHLDKGPPCLQHLWII
;
A
#
# COMPACT_ATOMS: atom_id res chain seq x y z
N MET A 1 -13.76 21.27 3.88
CA MET A 1 -13.74 19.86 4.32
C MET A 1 -12.55 19.68 5.24
N GLU A 2 -12.79 19.16 6.44
CA GLU A 2 -11.74 18.91 7.42
C GLU A 2 -10.73 17.86 6.91
N LEU A 3 -9.49 17.94 7.37
CA LEU A 3 -8.42 17.03 6.92
C LEU A 3 -8.76 15.56 7.19
N SER A 4 -9.34 15.24 8.34
CA SER A 4 -9.80 13.90 8.70
C SER A 4 -10.87 13.33 7.74
N GLU A 5 -11.80 14.18 7.30
CA GLU A 5 -12.81 13.81 6.30
C GLU A 5 -12.17 13.52 4.94
N GLN A 6 -11.15 14.31 4.53
CA GLN A 6 -10.41 14.08 3.30
C GLN A 6 -9.71 12.72 3.32
N PHE A 7 -9.00 12.38 4.40
CA PHE A 7 -8.37 11.07 4.56
C PHE A 7 -9.39 9.94 4.59
N TYR A 8 -10.51 10.11 5.30
CA TYR A 8 -11.59 9.13 5.35
C TYR A 8 -12.14 8.83 3.95
N LEU A 9 -12.34 9.85 3.12
CA LEU A 9 -12.83 9.67 1.75
C LEU A 9 -11.78 9.06 0.81
N LEU A 10 -10.51 9.47 0.92
CA LEU A 10 -9.43 8.96 0.09
C LEU A 10 -9.16 7.48 0.36
N PHE A 11 -9.08 7.09 1.64
CA PHE A 11 -8.82 5.71 2.07
C PHE A 11 -10.11 4.94 2.36
N LYS A 12 -11.21 5.29 1.71
CA LYS A 12 -12.48 4.60 1.90
C LYS A 12 -12.33 3.11 1.55
N GLY A 13 -12.56 2.27 2.56
CA GLY A 13 -12.43 0.81 2.45
C GLY A 13 -13.63 0.11 3.08
N SER A 14 -13.38 -0.92 3.87
CA SER A 14 -14.40 -1.73 4.55
C SER A 14 -15.41 -0.87 5.29
N ASP A 15 -16.65 -1.23 5.14
CA ASP A 15 -17.85 -0.62 5.78
C ASP A 15 -18.30 -1.41 7.02
N ILE A 16 -17.55 -2.44 7.42
CA ILE A 16 -17.92 -3.35 8.53
C ILE A 16 -16.83 -3.50 9.60
N ALA A 17 -15.59 -3.12 9.31
CA ALA A 17 -14.49 -3.29 10.25
C ALA A 17 -13.31 -2.38 9.92
N TYR A 18 -12.49 -2.09 10.93
CA TYR A 18 -11.21 -1.41 10.80
C TYR A 18 -10.16 -2.05 11.70
N GLY A 19 -8.90 -1.73 11.45
CA GLY A 19 -7.77 -2.15 12.27
C GLY A 19 -7.33 -1.09 13.27
N THR A 20 -6.81 -1.51 14.40
CA THR A 20 -6.10 -0.63 15.32
C THR A 20 -4.86 -1.31 15.84
N TYR A 21 -3.88 -0.51 16.24
CA TYR A 21 -2.63 -0.99 16.81
C TYR A 21 -2.41 -0.37 18.18
N VAL A 22 -2.48 -1.19 19.22
CA VAL A 22 -2.27 -0.77 20.60
C VAL A 22 -0.84 -1.14 21.00
N VAL A 23 -0.04 -0.13 21.36
CA VAL A 23 1.31 -0.35 21.88
C VAL A 23 1.20 -0.84 23.32
N ASN A 24 1.57 -2.08 23.55
CA ASN A 24 1.65 -2.67 24.88
C ASN A 24 3.00 -2.27 25.51
N GLY A 25 3.12 -1.38 26.40
CA GLY A 25 4.34 -0.83 27.02
C GLY A 25 5.61 -1.71 27.17
N SER A 26 5.58 -2.95 26.68
CA SER A 26 6.70 -3.89 26.60
C SER A 26 7.57 -3.62 25.36
N ARG A 27 8.88 -3.86 25.50
CA ARG A 27 9.83 -3.84 24.39
C ARG A 27 10.31 -5.26 24.11
N ASP A 28 10.56 -5.58 22.84
CA ASP A 28 11.22 -6.82 22.45
C ASP A 28 12.72 -6.83 22.79
N ARG A 29 13.42 -7.91 22.46
CA ARG A 29 14.87 -8.05 22.69
C ARG A 29 15.69 -6.98 21.97
N ASP A 30 15.17 -6.42 20.87
CA ASP A 30 15.80 -5.39 20.06
C ASP A 30 15.35 -3.97 20.44
N GLY A 31 14.63 -3.82 21.58
CA GLY A 31 14.17 -2.54 22.11
C GLY A 31 12.96 -1.95 21.37
N LYS A 32 12.36 -2.66 20.40
CA LYS A 32 11.14 -2.23 19.70
C LYS A 32 9.93 -2.34 20.64
N LYS A 33 9.12 -1.29 20.68
CA LYS A 33 7.85 -1.32 21.40
C LYS A 33 6.94 -2.37 20.75
N GLN A 34 6.56 -3.37 21.53
CA GLN A 34 5.58 -4.36 21.11
C GLN A 34 4.19 -3.74 21.12
N GLY A 35 3.37 -4.15 20.16
CA GLY A 35 1.98 -3.77 20.09
C GLY A 35 1.16 -4.89 19.49
N THR A 36 -0.12 -4.88 19.80
CA THR A 36 -1.06 -5.87 19.31
C THR A 36 -1.95 -5.24 18.24
N ALA A 37 -1.92 -5.83 17.04
CA ALA A 37 -2.88 -5.53 16.00
C ALA A 37 -4.25 -6.12 16.39
N LYS A 38 -5.31 -5.32 16.27
CA LYS A 38 -6.67 -5.73 16.62
C LYS A 38 -7.64 -5.27 15.53
N VAL A 39 -8.54 -6.14 15.12
CA VAL A 39 -9.67 -5.79 14.24
C VAL A 39 -10.87 -5.41 15.12
N ILE A 40 -11.46 -4.26 14.84
CA ILE A 40 -12.70 -3.77 15.43
C ILE A 40 -13.81 -3.94 14.39
N ARG A 41 -14.90 -4.59 14.77
CA ARG A 41 -16.05 -4.89 13.90
C ARG A 41 -17.08 -3.77 13.92
N GLU A 42 -16.63 -2.61 13.50
CA GLU A 42 -17.42 -1.39 13.36
C GLU A 42 -16.92 -0.64 12.12
N PRO A 43 -17.78 0.12 11.42
CA PRO A 43 -17.34 0.96 10.31
C PRO A 43 -16.27 1.97 10.76
N PRO A 44 -15.23 2.22 9.97
CA PRO A 44 -14.33 3.35 10.23
C PRO A 44 -15.06 4.67 10.06
N THR A 45 -14.65 5.70 10.81
CA THR A 45 -15.26 7.04 10.78
C THR A 45 -14.21 8.14 10.61
N ALA A 46 -14.64 9.36 10.28
CA ALA A 46 -13.76 10.51 10.18
C ALA A 46 -13.15 10.90 11.55
N GLU A 47 -13.86 10.63 12.66
CA GLU A 47 -13.36 10.89 14.02
C GLU A 47 -12.19 9.96 14.37
N LEU A 48 -12.18 8.71 13.89
CA LEU A 48 -11.02 7.81 14.05
C LEU A 48 -9.81 8.33 13.30
N TRP A 49 -10.01 8.92 12.10
CA TRP A 49 -8.96 9.59 11.37
C TRP A 49 -8.46 10.84 12.11
N GLU A 50 -9.35 11.62 12.70
CA GLU A 50 -8.95 12.77 13.51
C GLU A 50 -8.07 12.35 14.69
N GLN A 51 -8.47 11.31 15.42
CA GLN A 51 -7.67 10.74 16.52
C GLN A 51 -6.30 10.23 16.03
N HIS A 52 -6.27 9.53 14.89
CA HIS A 52 -5.05 9.03 14.28
C HIS A 52 -4.09 10.17 13.90
N LEU A 53 -4.57 11.19 13.21
CA LEU A 53 -3.78 12.36 12.80
C LEU A 53 -3.26 13.17 14.00
N LYS A 54 -4.00 13.22 15.11
CA LYS A 54 -3.59 13.84 16.37
C LYS A 54 -2.58 13.00 17.19
N GLY A 55 -2.29 11.76 16.78
CA GLY A 55 -1.37 10.87 17.47
C GLY A 55 -1.98 10.06 18.61
N GLY A 56 -3.30 9.91 18.59
CA GLY A 56 -4.05 9.00 19.47
C GLY A 56 -3.93 7.54 19.01
N THR A 57 -5.05 6.84 18.91
CA THR A 57 -5.07 5.45 18.46
C THR A 57 -4.62 5.32 17.01
N GLY A 58 -3.68 4.41 16.74
CA GLY A 58 -3.26 4.09 15.38
C GLY A 58 -4.38 3.41 14.60
N LEU A 59 -4.66 3.89 13.38
CA LEU A 59 -5.72 3.39 12.51
C LEU A 59 -5.15 2.50 11.42
N GLY A 60 -5.84 1.41 11.14
CA GLY A 60 -5.64 0.55 9.97
C GLY A 60 -6.94 0.47 9.17
N ILE A 61 -6.85 0.57 7.85
CA ILE A 61 -8.02 0.44 6.97
C ILE A 61 -7.92 -0.84 6.15
N ILE A 62 -9.02 -1.55 6.05
CA ILE A 62 -9.20 -2.72 5.22
C ILE A 62 -9.66 -2.23 3.84
N PRO A 63 -8.90 -2.43 2.75
CA PRO A 63 -9.29 -1.88 1.45
C PRO A 63 -10.52 -2.57 0.84
N ILE A 64 -10.68 -3.88 1.05
CA ILE A 64 -11.84 -4.62 0.53
C ILE A 64 -13.11 -4.31 1.35
N ARG A 65 -14.21 -4.03 0.65
CA ARG A 65 -15.52 -3.73 1.19
C ARG A 65 -16.38 -4.98 1.28
N SER A 66 -17.52 -4.88 1.96
CA SER A 66 -18.47 -6.00 2.12
C SER A 66 -19.07 -6.49 0.78
N ASP A 67 -19.05 -5.65 -0.24
CA ASP A 67 -19.47 -5.97 -1.62
C ASP A 67 -18.34 -6.54 -2.51
N ASN A 68 -17.19 -6.87 -1.93
CA ASN A 68 -15.99 -7.36 -2.61
C ASN A 68 -15.35 -6.37 -3.59
N THR A 69 -15.58 -5.09 -3.40
CA THR A 69 -14.95 -4.03 -4.21
C THR A 69 -13.88 -3.28 -3.41
N CYS A 70 -12.98 -2.58 -4.13
CA CYS A 70 -11.93 -1.73 -3.56
C CYS A 70 -11.84 -0.42 -4.32
N GLN A 71 -11.63 0.69 -3.62
CA GLN A 71 -11.38 2.00 -4.21
C GLN A 71 -9.90 2.39 -4.18
N TRP A 72 -9.09 1.65 -3.47
CA TRP A 72 -7.64 1.77 -3.43
C TRP A 72 -6.98 0.43 -3.18
N GLY A 73 -5.73 0.31 -3.61
CA GLY A 73 -4.87 -0.83 -3.32
C GLY A 73 -3.49 -0.37 -2.87
N ALA A 74 -2.72 -1.27 -2.28
CA ALA A 74 -1.37 -0.99 -1.84
C ALA A 74 -0.43 -2.18 -2.01
N ILE A 75 0.86 -1.87 -2.22
CA ILE A 75 1.99 -2.78 -2.05
C ILE A 75 2.63 -2.40 -0.72
N ASP A 76 2.82 -3.36 0.18
CA ASP A 76 3.52 -3.18 1.46
C ASP A 76 4.93 -3.78 1.33
N ILE A 77 5.91 -2.91 1.13
CA ILE A 77 7.32 -3.26 0.97
C ILE A 77 7.97 -3.18 2.34
N ASP A 78 8.14 -4.32 3.00
CA ASP A 78 8.74 -4.42 4.35
C ASP A 78 10.26 -4.70 4.27
N GLU A 79 10.98 -3.85 3.57
CA GLU A 79 12.44 -3.85 3.46
C GLU A 79 13.01 -2.64 4.22
N TYR A 80 14.20 -2.79 4.84
CA TYR A 80 14.75 -1.73 5.69
C TYR A 80 15.47 -0.61 4.91
N ASP A 81 15.96 -0.89 3.71
CA ASP A 81 16.81 0.01 2.93
C ASP A 81 16.18 0.39 1.59
N VAL A 82 14.87 0.64 1.57
CA VAL A 82 14.16 1.06 0.35
C VAL A 82 14.65 2.44 -0.08
N ASP A 83 15.15 2.55 -1.30
CA ASP A 83 15.39 3.85 -1.95
C ASP A 83 14.06 4.42 -2.46
N HIS A 84 13.41 5.21 -1.59
CA HIS A 84 12.11 5.82 -1.89
C HIS A 84 12.17 6.78 -3.08
N ILE A 85 13.31 7.48 -3.27
CA ILE A 85 13.48 8.43 -4.38
C ILE A 85 13.61 7.67 -5.70
N ALA A 86 14.41 6.61 -5.74
CA ALA A 86 14.49 5.75 -6.91
C ALA A 86 13.12 5.15 -7.27
N LEU A 87 12.36 4.70 -6.26
CA LEU A 87 11.02 4.15 -6.47
C LEU A 87 10.05 5.21 -7.03
N VAL A 88 10.05 6.44 -6.50
CA VAL A 88 9.26 7.56 -7.05
C VAL A 88 9.66 7.81 -8.52
N ASN A 89 10.96 7.89 -8.81
CA ASN A 89 11.45 8.15 -10.16
C ASN A 89 11.01 7.10 -11.17
N VAL A 90 11.06 5.81 -10.81
CA VAL A 90 10.58 4.71 -11.66
C VAL A 90 9.08 4.86 -11.92
N ILE A 91 8.27 5.06 -10.88
CA ILE A 91 6.82 5.24 -10.99
C ILE A 91 6.48 6.42 -11.91
N ARG A 92 7.18 7.56 -11.78
CA ARG A 92 6.91 8.76 -12.60
C ARG A 92 7.40 8.62 -14.04
N SER A 93 8.56 8.02 -14.27
CA SER A 93 9.08 7.79 -15.64
C SER A 93 8.13 6.93 -16.48
N HIS A 94 7.42 6.00 -15.83
CA HIS A 94 6.41 5.15 -16.48
C HIS A 94 4.97 5.68 -16.36
N LYS A 95 4.79 6.93 -15.87
CA LYS A 95 3.49 7.60 -15.73
C LYS A 95 2.47 6.78 -14.94
N ILE A 96 2.93 6.01 -13.97
CA ILE A 96 2.06 5.23 -13.09
C ILE A 96 1.41 6.18 -12.06
N PRO A 97 0.08 6.18 -11.91
CA PRO A 97 -0.62 7.03 -10.94
C PRO A 97 -0.58 6.42 -9.53
N ALA A 98 0.61 6.09 -9.06
CA ALA A 98 0.84 5.54 -7.73
C ALA A 98 1.59 6.54 -6.86
N ILE A 99 1.36 6.48 -5.56
CA ILE A 99 1.99 7.32 -4.54
C ILE A 99 2.87 6.47 -3.65
N VAL A 100 4.10 6.91 -3.43
CA VAL A 100 5.05 6.26 -2.52
C VAL A 100 4.98 6.92 -1.16
N GLY A 101 4.84 6.13 -0.12
CA GLY A 101 4.93 6.57 1.26
C GLY A 101 5.91 5.74 2.06
N ARG A 102 6.55 6.39 3.03
CA ARG A 102 7.46 5.75 3.99
C ARG A 102 6.68 5.06 5.10
N THR A 103 7.02 3.82 5.43
CA THR A 103 6.50 3.13 6.60
C THR A 103 7.25 3.50 7.88
N LYS A 104 6.76 3.08 9.04
CA LYS A 104 7.42 3.33 10.33
C LYS A 104 8.82 2.68 10.41
N SER A 105 8.99 1.51 9.83
CA SER A 105 10.24 0.74 9.82
C SER A 105 11.26 1.21 8.77
N GLY A 106 10.86 2.10 7.85
CA GLY A 106 11.71 2.57 6.76
C GLY A 106 11.42 1.92 5.41
N GLY A 107 10.56 0.91 5.35
CA GLY A 107 10.02 0.35 4.12
C GLY A 107 9.06 1.31 3.41
N ALA A 108 8.34 0.83 2.41
CA ALA A 108 7.44 1.66 1.63
C ALA A 108 6.03 1.07 1.50
N HIS A 109 5.04 1.95 1.46
CA HIS A 109 3.74 1.65 0.87
C HIS A 109 3.67 2.31 -0.50
N VAL A 110 3.17 1.57 -1.50
CA VAL A 110 2.86 2.14 -2.82
C VAL A 110 1.37 2.04 -3.02
N TRP A 111 0.67 3.18 -3.01
CA TRP A 111 -0.80 3.23 -3.14
C TRP A 111 -1.23 3.61 -4.54
N VAL A 112 -2.33 3.00 -5.01
CA VAL A 112 -3.11 3.44 -6.15
C VAL A 112 -4.52 3.74 -5.70
N PHE A 113 -5.05 4.92 -6.09
CA PHE A 113 -6.38 5.39 -5.74
C PHE A 113 -7.27 5.51 -6.98
N LEU A 114 -8.53 5.09 -6.84
CA LEU A 114 -9.49 5.10 -7.94
C LEU A 114 -10.65 6.06 -7.66
N LYS A 115 -11.21 6.64 -8.73
CA LYS A 115 -12.41 7.50 -8.65
C LYS A 115 -13.64 6.69 -8.25
N GLU A 116 -13.78 5.50 -8.82
CA GLU A 116 -14.84 4.54 -8.54
C GLU A 116 -14.22 3.19 -8.13
N PRO A 117 -14.92 2.38 -7.33
CA PRO A 117 -14.42 1.07 -6.93
C PRO A 117 -14.35 0.09 -8.11
N VAL A 118 -13.45 -0.89 -7.98
CA VAL A 118 -13.32 -2.05 -8.87
C VAL A 118 -13.44 -3.33 -8.04
N GLU A 119 -13.65 -4.47 -8.68
CA GLU A 119 -13.60 -5.76 -8.02
C GLU A 119 -12.25 -5.96 -7.30
N ALA A 120 -12.29 -6.50 -6.08
CA ALA A 120 -11.07 -6.70 -5.28
C ALA A 120 -10.07 -7.64 -5.97
N VAL A 121 -10.56 -8.61 -6.75
CA VAL A 121 -9.70 -9.51 -7.54
C VAL A 121 -8.92 -8.75 -8.61
N ASP A 122 -9.53 -7.77 -9.26
CA ASP A 122 -8.86 -6.95 -10.26
C ASP A 122 -7.83 -6.01 -9.61
N MET A 123 -8.20 -5.37 -8.50
CA MET A 123 -7.27 -4.55 -7.73
C MET A 123 -6.04 -5.37 -7.30
N GLN A 124 -6.25 -6.54 -6.68
CA GLN A 124 -5.16 -7.39 -6.22
C GLN A 124 -4.26 -7.82 -7.37
N ARG A 125 -4.84 -8.28 -8.49
CA ARG A 125 -4.08 -8.69 -9.68
C ARG A 125 -3.21 -7.56 -10.21
N ARG A 126 -3.80 -6.37 -10.43
CA ARG A 126 -3.08 -5.21 -10.97
C ARG A 126 -1.98 -4.69 -10.02
N MET A 127 -2.22 -4.71 -8.71
CA MET A 127 -1.21 -4.35 -7.73
C MET A 127 -0.06 -5.39 -7.66
N THR A 128 -0.36 -6.68 -7.88
CA THR A 128 0.65 -7.75 -7.99
C THR A 128 1.53 -7.54 -9.23
N GLU A 129 0.93 -7.21 -10.38
CA GLU A 129 1.64 -6.91 -11.62
C GLU A 129 2.56 -5.66 -11.43
N LEU A 130 2.05 -4.62 -10.77
CA LEU A 130 2.83 -3.43 -10.45
C LEU A 130 4.00 -3.75 -9.49
N ALA A 131 3.76 -4.54 -8.45
CA ALA A 131 4.82 -4.95 -7.52
C ALA A 131 5.95 -5.70 -8.25
N ALA A 132 5.60 -6.62 -9.16
CA ALA A 132 6.57 -7.35 -9.98
C ALA A 132 7.36 -6.40 -10.90
N ALA A 133 6.68 -5.45 -11.55
CA ALA A 133 7.31 -4.46 -12.43
C ALA A 133 8.27 -3.53 -11.68
N LEU A 134 7.98 -3.22 -10.42
CA LEU A 134 8.84 -2.41 -9.54
C LEU A 134 9.98 -3.21 -8.90
N GLY A 135 10.07 -4.54 -9.14
CA GLY A 135 11.09 -5.40 -8.55
C GLY A 135 10.75 -5.94 -7.14
N PHE A 136 9.50 -5.77 -6.69
CA PHE A 136 9.03 -6.16 -5.35
C PHE A 136 7.96 -7.27 -5.39
N ALA A 137 8.13 -8.27 -6.27
CA ALA A 137 7.16 -9.36 -6.47
C ALA A 137 6.82 -10.17 -5.20
N GLY A 138 7.70 -10.16 -4.18
CA GLY A 138 7.50 -10.84 -2.91
C GLY A 138 6.76 -10.03 -1.84
N SER A 139 6.43 -8.77 -2.13
CA SER A 139 5.77 -7.89 -1.16
C SER A 139 4.31 -8.26 -0.92
N GLU A 140 3.80 -7.89 0.26
CA GLU A 140 2.39 -8.06 0.56
C GLU A 140 1.51 -7.11 -0.27
N ILE A 141 0.45 -7.65 -0.84
CA ILE A 141 -0.50 -6.89 -1.67
C ILE A 141 -1.81 -6.69 -0.90
N PHE A 142 -2.31 -5.48 -0.92
CA PHE A 142 -3.63 -5.11 -0.39
C PHE A 142 -4.56 -4.66 -1.53
N PRO A 143 -5.79 -5.23 -1.60
CA PRO A 143 -6.40 -6.16 -0.65
C PRO A 143 -5.71 -7.52 -0.64
N LYS A 144 -5.55 -8.14 0.57
CA LYS A 144 -5.06 -9.52 0.69
C LYS A 144 -6.13 -10.53 0.28
N GLN A 145 -7.39 -10.24 0.55
CA GLN A 145 -8.55 -11.05 0.16
C GLN A 145 -9.22 -10.45 -1.06
N THR A 146 -9.72 -11.31 -1.92
CA THR A 146 -10.55 -10.93 -3.08
C THR A 146 -12.05 -11.16 -2.84
N THR A 147 -12.39 -11.86 -1.75
CA THR A 147 -13.76 -12.15 -1.36
C THR A 147 -13.88 -12.08 0.16
N ILE A 148 -14.97 -11.48 0.65
CA ILE A 148 -15.38 -11.43 2.05
C ILE A 148 -16.63 -12.28 2.22
N LEU A 149 -16.53 -13.32 3.06
CA LEU A 149 -17.65 -14.20 3.39
C LEU A 149 -18.27 -13.74 4.72
N LEU A 150 -19.26 -12.85 4.63
CA LEU A 150 -19.89 -12.19 5.79
C LEU A 150 -20.52 -13.20 6.77
N ASP A 151 -21.13 -14.26 6.24
CA ASP A 151 -21.74 -15.35 7.02
C ASP A 151 -20.71 -16.16 7.81
N ARG A 152 -19.43 -16.14 7.42
CA ARG A 152 -18.30 -16.72 8.16
C ARG A 152 -17.63 -15.73 9.11
N GLY A 153 -18.07 -14.48 9.10
CA GLY A 153 -17.50 -13.42 9.91
C GLY A 153 -16.16 -12.89 9.38
N ASP A 154 -15.88 -13.00 8.10
CA ASP A 154 -14.69 -12.41 7.49
C ASP A 154 -14.76 -10.89 7.53
N THR A 155 -13.60 -10.25 7.70
CA THR A 155 -13.47 -8.78 7.68
C THR A 155 -12.40 -8.28 6.71
N GLY A 156 -11.51 -9.16 6.28
CA GLY A 156 -10.31 -8.78 5.52
C GLY A 156 -9.14 -8.33 6.41
N ASN A 157 -8.00 -8.07 5.78
CA ASN A 157 -6.79 -7.59 6.44
C ASN A 157 -6.64 -6.08 6.25
N PHE A 158 -6.27 -5.38 7.32
CA PHE A 158 -6.02 -3.94 7.27
C PHE A 158 -4.55 -3.63 6.98
N LEU A 159 -4.32 -2.49 6.34
CA LEU A 159 -3.03 -1.82 6.23
C LEU A 159 -2.98 -0.67 7.24
N ASN A 160 -1.84 -0.51 7.92
CA ASN A 160 -1.63 0.64 8.80
C ASN A 160 -1.56 1.94 8.01
N MET A 161 -2.33 2.95 8.44
CA MET A 161 -2.45 4.21 7.72
C MET A 161 -1.26 5.15 7.93
N PRO A 162 -0.97 5.99 6.93
CA PRO A 162 0.06 7.03 7.02
C PRO A 162 -0.37 8.16 7.97
N TYR A 163 0.57 9.03 8.30
CA TYR A 163 0.35 10.28 9.06
C TYR A 163 -0.16 10.11 10.50
N HIS A 164 0.05 8.95 11.13
CA HIS A 164 -0.17 8.87 12.59
C HIS A 164 0.68 9.92 13.30
N SER A 165 0.05 10.76 14.13
CA SER A 165 0.70 11.94 14.72
C SER A 165 1.26 12.88 13.64
N SER A 166 0.41 13.43 12.79
CA SER A 166 0.74 14.06 11.49
C SER A 166 1.88 15.09 11.58
N LYS A 167 1.96 15.88 12.67
CA LYS A 167 3.02 16.89 12.88
C LYS A 167 4.42 16.29 13.07
N ASN A 168 4.52 15.03 13.53
CA ASN A 168 5.77 14.35 13.85
C ASN A 168 5.80 12.93 13.27
N SER A 169 5.02 12.68 12.22
CA SER A 169 4.91 11.35 11.64
C SER A 169 6.19 10.91 10.95
N THR A 170 6.57 9.66 11.18
CA THR A 170 7.60 8.98 10.38
C THR A 170 7.00 8.22 9.20
N ARG A 171 5.67 8.27 9.03
CA ARG A 171 4.89 7.64 7.96
C ARG A 171 4.29 8.74 7.10
N TYR A 172 4.93 9.08 6.01
CA TYR A 172 4.54 10.18 5.12
C TYR A 172 4.77 9.81 3.67
N ALA A 173 4.05 10.46 2.76
CA ALA A 173 4.24 10.31 1.32
C ALA A 173 5.35 11.23 0.80
N PHE A 174 5.87 10.90 -0.37
CA PHE A 174 6.85 11.70 -1.09
C PHE A 174 6.21 12.38 -2.32
N ASP A 175 6.71 13.57 -2.66
CA ASP A 175 6.44 14.22 -3.94
C ASP A 175 7.35 13.66 -5.07
N ASP A 176 7.26 14.27 -6.25
CA ASP A 176 8.03 13.85 -7.43
C ASP A 176 9.54 14.12 -7.30
N GLU A 177 9.95 15.03 -6.43
CA GLU A 177 11.34 15.33 -6.11
C GLU A 177 11.87 14.47 -4.95
N GLY A 178 11.04 13.58 -4.39
CA GLY A 178 11.40 12.73 -3.25
C GLY A 178 11.39 13.45 -1.92
N LYS A 179 10.74 14.61 -1.82
CA LYS A 179 10.56 15.34 -0.57
C LYS A 179 9.35 14.79 0.19
N GLY A 180 9.50 14.62 1.50
CA GLY A 180 8.39 14.23 2.37
C GLY A 180 7.30 15.30 2.46
N LEU A 181 6.06 14.90 2.26
CA LEU A 181 4.87 15.76 2.29
C LEU A 181 4.27 15.83 3.70
N THR A 182 3.74 16.99 4.09
CA THR A 182 2.81 17.07 5.23
C THR A 182 1.47 16.40 4.88
N ALA A 183 0.62 16.19 5.88
CA ALA A 183 -0.69 15.57 5.64
C ALA A 183 -1.56 16.43 4.71
N GLU A 184 -1.51 17.76 4.86
CA GLU A 184 -2.22 18.70 4.00
C GLU A 184 -1.67 18.69 2.57
N GLN A 185 -0.34 18.77 2.43
CA GLN A 185 0.32 18.69 1.12
C GLN A 185 0.04 17.37 0.40
N PHE A 186 -0.02 16.25 1.14
CA PHE A 186 -0.38 14.96 0.56
C PHE A 186 -1.79 14.96 -0.02
N MET A 187 -2.77 15.55 0.68
CA MET A 187 -4.15 15.61 0.19
C MET A 187 -4.30 16.46 -1.08
N GLU A 188 -3.48 17.50 -1.24
CA GLU A 188 -3.41 18.28 -2.49
C GLU A 188 -2.68 17.50 -3.59
N TYR A 189 -1.52 16.92 -3.23
CA TYR A 189 -0.66 16.20 -4.17
C TYR A 189 -1.30 14.96 -4.78
N VAL A 190 -2.10 14.21 -4.02
CA VAL A 190 -2.71 12.96 -4.50
C VAL A 190 -3.79 13.16 -5.55
N GLN A 191 -4.43 14.33 -5.61
CA GLN A 191 -5.60 14.58 -6.45
C GLN A 191 -5.41 14.25 -7.95
N PRO A 192 -4.33 14.68 -8.64
CA PRO A 192 -4.11 14.35 -10.05
C PRO A 192 -3.81 12.87 -10.28
N TYR A 193 -3.44 12.11 -9.24
CA TYR A 193 -3.11 10.69 -9.35
C TYR A 193 -4.31 9.77 -9.08
N ILE A 194 -5.46 10.30 -8.64
CA ILE A 194 -6.69 9.51 -8.51
C ILE A 194 -7.20 9.20 -9.92
N THR A 195 -7.10 7.93 -10.32
CA THR A 195 -7.37 7.50 -11.69
C THR A 195 -8.74 6.82 -11.84
N SER A 196 -9.27 6.76 -13.08
CA SER A 196 -10.49 6.00 -13.34
C SER A 196 -10.21 4.50 -13.44
N PRO A 197 -11.21 3.62 -13.18
CA PRO A 197 -11.06 2.19 -13.40
C PRO A 197 -10.58 1.84 -14.81
N SER A 198 -11.12 2.51 -15.83
CA SER A 198 -10.74 2.29 -17.22
C SER A 198 -9.25 2.58 -17.48
N ASN A 199 -8.71 3.66 -16.90
CA ASN A 199 -7.29 3.98 -17.04
C ASN A 199 -6.43 3.02 -16.23
N PHE A 200 -6.86 2.65 -15.02
CA PHE A 200 -6.17 1.68 -14.17
C PHE A 200 -5.97 0.34 -14.87
N HIS A 201 -7.01 -0.18 -15.54
CA HIS A 201 -6.92 -1.43 -16.29
C HIS A 201 -5.98 -1.35 -17.51
N LYS A 202 -5.76 -0.16 -18.06
CA LYS A 202 -4.89 0.07 -19.22
C LYS A 202 -3.43 0.36 -18.87
N LEU A 203 -3.08 0.48 -17.58
CA LEU A 203 -1.69 0.71 -17.19
C LEU A 203 -0.80 -0.41 -17.74
N ASP A 204 0.34 -0.04 -18.29
CA ASP A 204 1.34 -0.98 -18.78
C ASP A 204 2.42 -1.18 -17.70
N PHE A 205 2.61 -2.42 -17.29
CA PHE A 205 3.63 -2.82 -16.30
C PHE A 205 4.72 -3.69 -16.93
N SER A 206 4.89 -3.66 -18.26
CA SER A 206 5.91 -4.45 -18.95
C SER A 206 7.35 -3.95 -18.73
N PHE A 207 7.53 -2.78 -18.13
CA PHE A 207 8.84 -2.15 -17.91
C PHE A 207 9.74 -2.89 -16.90
N GLY A 208 9.16 -3.66 -15.97
CA GLY A 208 9.90 -4.45 -14.98
C GLY A 208 10.33 -5.83 -15.49
N ILE A 209 9.85 -6.21 -16.66
CA ILE A 209 10.26 -7.46 -17.30
C ILE A 209 11.50 -7.13 -18.13
N GLU A 210 12.69 -7.05 -17.50
CA GLU A 210 13.91 -7.31 -18.24
C GLU A 210 13.76 -8.71 -18.81
N LYS A 211 13.65 -8.82 -20.14
CA LYS A 211 13.84 -10.10 -20.81
C LYS A 211 15.22 -10.56 -20.38
N GLU A 212 15.30 -11.58 -19.53
CA GLU A 212 16.52 -12.31 -19.32
C GLU A 212 16.94 -12.90 -20.69
N GLU A 213 17.72 -12.14 -21.45
CA GLU A 213 18.45 -12.64 -22.63
C GLU A 213 19.52 -13.66 -22.24
N HIS A 214 19.52 -14.11 -20.98
CA HIS A 214 20.55 -15.00 -20.41
C HIS A 214 20.10 -16.43 -20.14
N LEU A 215 18.91 -16.86 -20.58
CA LEU A 215 18.51 -18.28 -20.46
C LEU A 215 19.10 -19.20 -21.55
N ASP A 216 19.76 -18.65 -22.59
CA ASP A 216 20.42 -19.46 -23.62
C ASP A 216 21.79 -20.06 -23.20
N LYS A 217 22.29 -19.70 -22.04
CA LYS A 217 23.47 -20.34 -21.47
C LYS A 217 23.08 -20.95 -20.14
N GLY A 218 22.69 -22.21 -20.18
CA GLY A 218 22.48 -22.99 -18.96
C GLY A 218 23.62 -22.84 -17.96
N PRO A 219 23.41 -23.13 -16.67
CA PRO A 219 24.41 -22.95 -15.64
C PRO A 219 25.74 -23.62 -16.11
N PRO A 220 26.91 -23.08 -15.71
CA PRO A 220 28.23 -23.54 -16.22
C PRO A 220 28.47 -25.06 -16.13
N CYS A 221 27.76 -25.73 -15.22
CA CYS A 221 27.80 -27.19 -15.07
C CYS A 221 27.11 -27.98 -16.21
N LEU A 222 26.24 -27.35 -17.01
CA LEU A 222 25.55 -27.99 -18.13
C LEU A 222 26.21 -27.68 -19.50
N GLN A 223 27.12 -26.72 -19.58
CA GLN A 223 27.78 -26.32 -20.82
C GLN A 223 28.78 -27.39 -21.36
N HIS A 224 29.15 -28.37 -20.56
CA HIS A 224 30.08 -29.44 -20.93
C HIS A 224 29.42 -30.76 -21.38
N LEU A 225 28.05 -30.81 -21.43
CA LEU A 225 27.34 -32.04 -21.79
C LEU A 225 26.98 -32.19 -23.27
N TRP A 226 27.38 -31.24 -24.14
CA TRP A 226 27.06 -31.25 -25.58
C TRP A 226 28.27 -31.44 -26.50
N ILE A 227 29.37 -32.03 -25.99
CA ILE A 227 30.51 -32.44 -26.82
C ILE A 227 30.68 -33.95 -26.67
N ILE A 228 29.85 -34.70 -27.36
CA ILE A 228 30.13 -36.07 -27.85
C ILE A 228 29.38 -36.21 -29.18
#